data_7122ac0f4d6c5602af32d108292b44b5
#
_entry.id   7122ac0f4d6c5602af32d108292b44b5
#
_cell.length_a   1.000
_cell.length_b   1.000
_cell.length_c   1.000
_cell.angle_alpha   90.00
_cell.angle_beta   90.00
_cell.angle_gamma   90.00
#
_symmetry.space_group_name_H-M   'P 1'
#
loop_
_entity.id
_entity.type
_entity.pdbx_description
1 polymer ?
#
loop_
_entity_poly.entity_id
_entity_poly.type
_entity_poly.pdbx_seq_one_letter_code
_entity_poly.pdbx_strand_id
1 'polypeptide(L)'
;MNTDFTNLTTENLSNEHLCCIIRSKKSHPGIEAKRQWLSDRLNEGHVFRKLNAKATVFIEYAPLETAWVPVIGDNYYYLYCLWVLGSPRGNGYGKALIEYCIADAKEKGRSGICMLGAKKQKSWLSDQSFAKKFGFEVVDTTDNGYELLALSFDGTVPQFAPNAKNLKIESEELTIYYDMQ
;
A
#
# COMPACT_ATOMS: atom_id res chain seq x y z
N MET A 1 24.65 -6.43 -4.75
CA MET A 1 23.95 -6.18 -6.02
C MET A 1 23.41 -4.76 -5.95
N ASN A 2 23.79 -3.93 -6.89
CA ASN A 2 23.27 -2.56 -6.96
C ASN A 2 21.81 -2.68 -7.46
N THR A 3 20.86 -2.64 -6.52
CA THR A 3 19.45 -2.80 -6.83
C THR A 3 18.93 -1.43 -7.20
N ASP A 4 18.80 -1.18 -8.48
CA ASP A 4 18.32 0.11 -8.99
C ASP A 4 16.80 0.20 -8.85
N PHE A 5 16.34 0.95 -7.85
CA PHE A 5 14.94 1.29 -7.65
C PHE A 5 14.69 2.74 -8.03
N THR A 6 13.56 2.98 -8.65
CA THR A 6 13.10 4.31 -9.06
C THR A 6 11.84 4.70 -8.28
N ASN A 7 11.82 5.92 -7.73
CA ASN A 7 10.59 6.53 -7.26
C ASN A 7 9.87 7.17 -8.45
N LEU A 8 8.55 7.02 -8.52
CA LEU A 8 7.75 7.75 -9.47
C LEU A 8 7.69 9.22 -9.08
N THR A 9 7.81 10.07 -10.08
CA THR A 9 7.68 11.52 -9.99
C THR A 9 6.76 11.99 -11.12
N THR A 10 6.32 13.23 -11.08
CA THR A 10 5.51 13.83 -12.15
C THR A 10 6.22 13.78 -13.51
N GLU A 11 7.55 13.85 -13.54
CA GLU A 11 8.35 13.83 -14.77
C GLU A 11 8.46 12.44 -15.40
N ASN A 12 8.56 11.36 -14.58
CA ASN A 12 8.75 10.01 -15.11
C ASN A 12 7.47 9.18 -15.20
N LEU A 13 6.39 9.63 -14.54
CA LEU A 13 5.13 8.91 -14.39
C LEU A 13 4.52 8.44 -15.71
N SER A 14 4.68 9.21 -16.78
CA SER A 14 4.13 8.88 -18.11
C SER A 14 4.77 7.63 -18.74
N ASN A 15 6.02 7.34 -18.39
CA ASN A 15 6.82 6.27 -19.01
C ASN A 15 6.89 5.00 -18.17
N GLU A 16 6.40 5.05 -16.92
CA GLU A 16 6.54 3.97 -15.97
C GLU A 16 5.24 3.15 -15.80
N HIS A 17 5.37 1.88 -15.49
CA HIS A 17 4.22 1.05 -15.20
C HIS A 17 3.74 1.27 -13.75
N LEU A 18 2.43 1.19 -13.51
CA LEU A 18 1.79 1.66 -12.29
C LEU A 18 1.10 0.58 -11.45
N CYS A 19 0.99 -0.66 -11.89
CA CYS A 19 0.26 -1.64 -11.12
C CYS A 19 0.74 -3.08 -11.33
N CYS A 20 0.32 -3.96 -10.42
CA CYS A 20 0.64 -5.38 -10.44
C CYS A 20 -0.07 -6.16 -11.58
N ILE A 21 -1.09 -5.57 -12.19
CA ILE A 21 -1.98 -6.26 -13.15
C ILE A 21 -1.45 -6.18 -14.60
N ILE A 22 -0.33 -5.52 -14.87
CA ILE A 22 0.22 -5.39 -16.22
C ILE A 22 0.81 -6.73 -16.70
N ARG A 23 -0.05 -7.72 -16.88
CA ARG A 23 0.27 -8.98 -17.59
C ARG A 23 -0.34 -9.03 -18.98
N SER A 24 -1.29 -8.15 -19.27
CA SER A 24 -1.98 -8.09 -20.54
C SER A 24 -1.32 -7.07 -21.45
N LYS A 25 -1.11 -7.43 -22.72
CA LYS A 25 -0.73 -6.48 -23.79
C LYS A 25 -1.85 -5.50 -24.14
N LYS A 26 -3.06 -5.72 -23.58
CA LYS A 26 -4.21 -4.86 -23.82
C LYS A 26 -4.15 -3.68 -22.86
N SER A 27 -4.31 -2.48 -23.38
CA SER A 27 -4.52 -1.27 -22.61
C SER A 27 -5.78 -1.43 -21.73
N HIS A 28 -5.69 -1.05 -20.46
CA HIS A 28 -6.82 -1.06 -19.53
C HIS A 28 -7.10 0.39 -19.10
N PRO A 29 -8.34 0.88 -19.22
CA PRO A 29 -8.67 2.28 -18.91
C PRO A 29 -8.33 2.68 -17.45
N GLY A 30 -8.40 1.73 -16.52
CA GLY A 30 -8.01 1.96 -15.12
C GLY A 30 -6.54 2.31 -14.92
N ILE A 31 -5.64 1.94 -15.86
CA ILE A 31 -4.22 2.30 -15.77
C ILE A 31 -4.05 3.81 -15.96
N GLU A 32 -4.76 4.38 -16.94
CA GLU A 32 -4.69 5.82 -17.19
C GLU A 32 -5.38 6.63 -16.08
N ALA A 33 -6.52 6.14 -15.58
CA ALA A 33 -7.18 6.72 -14.41
C ALA A 33 -6.26 6.71 -13.17
N LYS A 34 -5.57 5.60 -12.92
CA LYS A 34 -4.57 5.53 -11.83
C LYS A 34 -3.40 6.49 -12.07
N ARG A 35 -2.94 6.64 -13.31
CA ARG A 35 -1.85 7.57 -13.65
C ARG A 35 -2.22 9.01 -13.31
N GLN A 36 -3.41 9.44 -13.72
CA GLN A 36 -3.91 10.78 -13.42
C GLN A 36 -4.07 10.96 -11.91
N TRP A 37 -4.71 10.01 -11.23
CA TRP A 37 -4.87 10.04 -9.78
C TRP A 37 -3.53 10.12 -9.04
N LEU A 38 -2.55 9.30 -9.45
CA LEU A 38 -1.24 9.26 -8.81
C LEU A 38 -0.47 10.58 -9.04
N SER A 39 -0.61 11.22 -10.21
CA SER A 39 0.00 12.53 -10.48
C SER A 39 -0.40 13.58 -9.43
N ASP A 40 -1.67 13.59 -9.04
CA ASP A 40 -2.18 14.50 -8.02
C ASP A 40 -1.66 14.10 -6.62
N ARG A 41 -1.66 12.81 -6.32
CA ARG A 41 -1.24 12.28 -5.00
C ARG A 41 0.25 12.42 -4.70
N LEU A 42 1.12 12.41 -5.72
CA LEU A 42 2.56 12.60 -5.53
C LEU A 42 2.87 13.90 -4.78
N ASN A 43 2.10 14.96 -5.04
CA ASN A 43 2.24 16.26 -4.35
C ASN A 43 1.77 16.23 -2.88
N GLU A 44 1.02 15.20 -2.49
CA GLU A 44 0.54 14.98 -1.12
C GLU A 44 1.43 14.02 -0.31
N GLY A 45 2.59 13.67 -0.86
CA GLY A 45 3.56 12.79 -0.22
C GLY A 45 3.34 11.29 -0.48
N HIS A 46 2.50 10.95 -1.46
CA HIS A 46 2.35 9.57 -1.93
C HIS A 46 3.65 9.09 -2.57
N VAL A 47 4.05 7.87 -2.26
CA VAL A 47 5.27 7.24 -2.77
C VAL A 47 4.92 5.97 -3.52
N PHE A 48 5.36 5.89 -4.76
CA PHE A 48 5.37 4.67 -5.55
C PHE A 48 6.82 4.39 -5.96
N ARG A 49 7.42 3.36 -5.36
CA ARG A 49 8.80 2.94 -5.63
C ARG A 49 8.83 1.58 -6.29
N LYS A 50 9.49 1.48 -7.41
CA LYS A 50 9.56 0.25 -8.21
C LYS A 50 10.99 -0.13 -8.58
N LEU A 51 11.21 -1.40 -8.91
CA LEU A 51 12.45 -1.86 -9.55
C LEU A 51 12.54 -1.25 -10.96
N ASN A 52 13.71 -0.70 -11.30
CA ASN A 52 14.00 -0.18 -12.64
C ASN A 52 14.28 -1.33 -13.61
N ALA A 53 13.27 -2.15 -13.84
CA ALA A 53 13.30 -3.28 -14.76
C ALA A 53 11.88 -3.60 -15.25
N LYS A 54 11.77 -4.39 -16.32
CA LYS A 54 10.48 -4.93 -16.79
C LYS A 54 9.99 -6.06 -15.87
N ALA A 55 9.69 -5.70 -14.61
CA ALA A 55 9.24 -6.64 -13.59
C ALA A 55 8.17 -5.98 -12.71
N THR A 56 7.29 -6.81 -12.14
CA THR A 56 6.31 -6.34 -11.15
C THR A 56 6.92 -6.46 -9.76
N VAL A 57 7.70 -5.44 -9.39
CA VAL A 57 8.36 -5.30 -8.09
C VAL A 57 8.23 -3.87 -7.65
N PHE A 58 7.37 -3.60 -6.68
CA PHE A 58 7.12 -2.24 -6.19
C PHE A 58 6.55 -2.22 -4.78
N ILE A 59 6.61 -1.04 -4.18
CA ILE A 59 5.90 -0.65 -2.96
C ILE A 59 5.17 0.66 -3.20
N GLU A 60 3.98 0.78 -2.61
CA GLU A 60 3.13 1.97 -2.70
C GLU A 60 2.60 2.33 -1.31
N TYR A 61 2.84 3.56 -0.87
CA TYR A 61 2.39 4.06 0.43
C TYR A 61 2.20 5.58 0.40
N ALA A 62 1.43 6.10 1.35
CA ALA A 62 1.19 7.54 1.50
C ALA A 62 1.03 7.93 2.97
N PRO A 63 1.10 9.24 3.31
CA PRO A 63 0.62 9.73 4.59
C PRO A 63 -0.83 9.28 4.83
N LEU A 64 -1.12 8.77 6.03
CA LEU A 64 -2.47 8.28 6.36
C LEU A 64 -3.53 9.37 6.21
N GLU A 65 -3.15 10.61 6.46
CA GLU A 65 -4.01 11.79 6.36
C GLU A 65 -4.53 12.03 4.92
N THR A 66 -3.78 11.56 3.92
CA THR A 66 -4.13 11.68 2.49
C THR A 66 -4.42 10.33 1.83
N ALA A 67 -4.48 9.25 2.61
CA ALA A 67 -4.59 7.90 2.07
C ALA A 67 -6.00 7.51 1.63
N TRP A 68 -7.05 8.24 2.05
CA TRP A 68 -8.45 7.99 1.71
C TRP A 68 -8.94 6.59 2.12
N VAL A 69 -8.45 6.10 3.23
CA VAL A 69 -8.80 4.80 3.80
C VAL A 69 -9.57 4.97 5.11
N PRO A 70 -10.45 4.04 5.49
CA PRO A 70 -11.23 4.13 6.70
C PRO A 70 -10.41 3.73 7.94
N VAL A 71 -9.27 4.39 8.13
CA VAL A 71 -8.35 4.20 9.26
C VAL A 71 -8.11 5.54 9.92
N ILE A 72 -8.15 5.59 11.24
CA ILE A 72 -7.87 6.75 12.08
C ILE A 72 -6.54 6.53 12.78
N GLY A 73 -5.66 7.51 12.66
CA GLY A 73 -4.34 7.53 13.31
C GLY A 73 -3.60 8.80 12.91
N ASP A 74 -2.76 9.28 13.79
CA ASP A 74 -2.02 10.51 13.56
C ASP A 74 -0.60 10.19 13.10
N ASN A 75 -0.16 10.88 12.04
CA ASN A 75 1.21 10.86 11.56
C ASN A 75 1.74 9.47 11.18
N TYR A 76 0.88 8.61 10.62
CA TYR A 76 1.24 7.30 10.09
C TYR A 76 1.46 7.35 8.57
N TYR A 77 2.21 6.38 8.04
CA TYR A 77 2.08 5.98 6.66
C TYR A 77 1.08 4.84 6.52
N TYR A 78 0.27 4.89 5.46
CA TYR A 78 -0.54 3.75 5.02
C TYR A 78 0.15 3.06 3.85
N LEU A 79 0.48 1.78 4.03
CA LEU A 79 1.07 0.91 3.01
C LEU A 79 -0.06 0.23 2.22
N TYR A 80 -0.28 0.68 0.98
CA TYR A 80 -1.31 0.12 0.10
C TYR A 80 -0.90 -1.24 -0.46
N CYS A 81 0.33 -1.34 -0.95
CA CYS A 81 0.78 -2.53 -1.65
C CYS A 81 2.29 -2.71 -1.56
N LEU A 82 2.69 -3.96 -1.34
CA LEU A 82 4.06 -4.44 -1.54
C LEU A 82 4.00 -5.69 -2.39
N TRP A 83 4.55 -5.65 -3.59
CA TRP A 83 4.42 -6.74 -4.54
C TRP A 83 5.74 -7.12 -5.19
N VAL A 84 6.05 -8.42 -5.15
CA VAL A 84 7.19 -9.02 -5.86
C VAL A 84 6.69 -10.25 -6.59
N LEU A 85 6.68 -10.22 -7.93
CA LEU A 85 6.06 -11.24 -8.74
C LEU A 85 7.03 -11.91 -9.72
N GLY A 86 6.89 -13.22 -9.88
CA GLY A 86 7.61 -14.00 -10.87
C GLY A 86 9.07 -14.27 -10.49
N SER A 87 9.96 -14.24 -11.48
CA SER A 87 11.40 -14.52 -11.32
C SER A 87 12.15 -13.61 -10.32
N PRO A 88 11.72 -12.38 -10.02
CA PRO A 88 12.32 -11.55 -8.97
C PRO A 88 12.11 -12.08 -7.53
N ARG A 89 11.21 -13.03 -7.31
CA ARG A 89 11.02 -13.63 -5.98
C ARG A 89 12.32 -14.30 -5.49
N GLY A 90 12.57 -14.19 -4.19
CA GLY A 90 13.77 -14.75 -3.56
C GLY A 90 15.04 -13.89 -3.64
N ASN A 91 15.04 -12.81 -4.41
CA ASN A 91 16.20 -11.91 -4.57
C ASN A 91 16.27 -10.78 -3.52
N GLY A 92 15.49 -10.83 -2.46
CA GLY A 92 15.52 -9.82 -1.39
C GLY A 92 14.80 -8.50 -1.70
N TYR A 93 14.18 -8.35 -2.87
CA TYR A 93 13.52 -7.09 -3.27
C TYR A 93 12.39 -6.65 -2.32
N GLY A 94 11.57 -7.60 -1.85
CA GLY A 94 10.52 -7.28 -0.88
C GLY A 94 11.09 -6.72 0.42
N LYS A 95 12.19 -7.30 0.90
CA LYS A 95 12.92 -6.81 2.07
C LYS A 95 13.43 -5.39 1.83
N ALA A 96 14.14 -5.16 0.71
CA ALA A 96 14.69 -3.84 0.39
C ALA A 96 13.59 -2.75 0.29
N LEU A 97 12.43 -3.10 -0.27
CA LEU A 97 11.31 -2.16 -0.41
C LEU A 97 10.66 -1.81 0.94
N ILE A 98 10.41 -2.79 1.81
CA ILE A 98 9.80 -2.51 3.11
C ILE A 98 10.78 -1.77 4.03
N GLU A 99 12.07 -2.12 4.00
CA GLU A 99 13.12 -1.41 4.74
C GLU A 99 13.27 0.03 4.27
N TYR A 100 13.12 0.30 2.97
CA TYR A 100 13.07 1.66 2.43
C TYR A 100 11.88 2.43 3.01
N CYS A 101 10.67 1.86 3.01
CA CYS A 101 9.49 2.49 3.58
C CYS A 101 9.67 2.80 5.08
N ILE A 102 10.26 1.87 5.83
CA ILE A 102 10.53 2.05 7.26
C ILE A 102 11.55 3.18 7.48
N ALA A 103 12.61 3.23 6.68
CA ALA A 103 13.62 4.28 6.76
C ALA A 103 13.03 5.67 6.42
N ASP A 104 12.26 5.76 5.33
CA ASP A 104 11.58 6.99 4.91
C ASP A 104 10.59 7.49 5.97
N ALA A 105 9.82 6.58 6.58
CA ALA A 105 8.89 6.92 7.65
C ALA A 105 9.61 7.49 8.89
N LYS A 106 10.71 6.87 9.28
CA LYS A 106 11.54 7.34 10.41
C LYS A 106 12.21 8.68 10.13
N GLU A 107 12.78 8.85 8.93
CA GLU A 107 13.43 10.10 8.49
C GLU A 107 12.45 11.27 8.51
N LYS A 108 11.20 11.02 8.12
CA LYS A 108 10.13 12.02 8.12
C LYS A 108 9.41 12.16 9.47
N GLY A 109 9.90 11.51 10.51
CA GLY A 109 9.34 11.59 11.87
C GLY A 109 7.91 11.05 11.98
N ARG A 110 7.55 10.01 11.18
CA ARG A 110 6.24 9.38 11.28
C ARG A 110 6.14 8.55 12.56
N SER A 111 4.92 8.47 13.10
CA SER A 111 4.61 7.65 14.28
C SER A 111 4.66 6.15 13.97
N GLY A 112 4.51 5.77 12.71
CA GLY A 112 4.57 4.38 12.28
C GLY A 112 4.08 4.16 10.86
N ILE A 113 3.88 2.87 10.54
CA ILE A 113 3.32 2.42 9.25
C ILE A 113 2.18 1.47 9.56
N CYS A 114 1.04 1.61 8.87
CA CYS A 114 -0.06 0.67 8.96
C CYS A 114 -0.45 0.11 7.58
N MET A 115 -1.12 -1.03 7.57
CA MET A 115 -1.58 -1.69 6.36
C MET A 115 -2.80 -2.56 6.62
N LEU A 116 -3.56 -2.85 5.56
CA LEU A 116 -4.68 -3.77 5.61
C LEU A 116 -4.20 -5.21 5.46
N GLY A 117 -4.70 -6.09 6.32
CA GLY A 117 -4.55 -7.52 6.26
C GLY A 117 -5.91 -8.22 6.45
N ALA A 118 -5.88 -9.53 6.56
CA ALA A 118 -7.07 -10.33 6.89
C ALA A 118 -6.68 -11.64 7.57
N LYS A 119 -7.51 -12.13 8.50
CA LYS A 119 -7.35 -13.46 9.12
C LYS A 119 -7.18 -14.56 8.08
N LYS A 120 -7.97 -14.47 7.02
CA LYS A 120 -7.92 -15.37 5.87
C LYS A 120 -7.31 -14.60 4.71
N GLN A 121 -6.09 -14.97 4.30
CA GLN A 121 -5.37 -14.28 3.22
C GLN A 121 -6.27 -14.13 1.98
N LYS A 122 -6.36 -12.93 1.46
CA LYS A 122 -7.05 -12.60 0.21
C LYS A 122 -6.02 -12.35 -0.88
N SER A 123 -6.33 -12.80 -2.11
CA SER A 123 -5.39 -12.76 -3.24
C SER A 123 -4.93 -11.36 -3.64
N TRP A 124 -5.72 -10.34 -3.30
CA TRP A 124 -5.46 -8.92 -3.61
C TRP A 124 -4.79 -8.15 -2.47
N LEU A 125 -4.66 -8.76 -1.28
CA LEU A 125 -3.93 -8.16 -0.15
C LEU A 125 -2.46 -8.57 -0.17
N SER A 126 -1.60 -7.66 0.26
CA SER A 126 -0.20 -7.96 0.56
C SER A 126 -0.12 -9.02 1.66
N ASP A 127 0.89 -9.89 1.58
CA ASP A 127 1.07 -10.97 2.56
C ASP A 127 1.46 -10.38 3.92
N GLN A 128 0.53 -10.41 4.86
CA GLN A 128 0.75 -9.93 6.22
C GLN A 128 1.78 -10.75 7.00
N SER A 129 1.99 -12.02 6.64
CA SER A 129 3.02 -12.86 7.30
C SER A 129 4.41 -12.34 6.97
N PHE A 130 4.59 -11.73 5.80
CA PHE A 130 5.81 -11.05 5.44
C PHE A 130 6.00 -9.77 6.26
N ALA A 131 4.97 -8.92 6.37
CA ALA A 131 5.04 -7.68 7.15
C ALA A 131 5.32 -7.95 8.65
N LYS A 132 4.73 -8.99 9.22
CA LYS A 132 4.97 -9.40 10.61
C LYS A 132 6.45 -9.72 10.92
N LYS A 133 7.23 -10.16 9.93
CA LYS A 133 8.69 -10.36 10.09
C LYS A 133 9.46 -9.05 10.30
N PHE A 134 8.85 -7.92 10.00
CA PHE A 134 9.41 -6.57 10.19
C PHE A 134 8.79 -5.85 11.39
N GLY A 135 8.07 -6.58 12.27
CA GLY A 135 7.52 -6.02 13.49
C GLY A 135 6.11 -5.45 13.36
N PHE A 136 5.43 -5.68 12.24
CA PHE A 136 4.00 -5.32 12.16
C PHE A 136 3.17 -6.26 13.02
N GLU A 137 2.27 -5.70 13.81
CA GLU A 137 1.34 -6.42 14.68
C GLU A 137 -0.10 -6.07 14.32
N VAL A 138 -1.04 -6.99 14.58
CA VAL A 138 -2.47 -6.71 14.42
C VAL A 138 -2.91 -5.82 15.57
N VAL A 139 -3.38 -4.62 15.25
CA VAL A 139 -3.80 -3.62 16.24
C VAL A 139 -5.31 -3.41 16.29
N ASP A 140 -6.05 -3.77 15.23
CA ASP A 140 -7.51 -3.70 15.20
C ASP A 140 -8.09 -4.72 14.21
N THR A 141 -9.38 -5.06 14.36
CA THR A 141 -10.06 -6.03 13.51
C THR A 141 -11.50 -5.60 13.23
N THR A 142 -12.02 -6.02 12.07
CA THR A 142 -13.42 -5.86 11.70
C THR A 142 -14.19 -7.18 11.87
N ASP A 143 -15.51 -7.10 11.99
CA ASP A 143 -16.37 -8.28 12.14
C ASP A 143 -16.30 -9.25 10.94
N ASN A 144 -16.04 -8.73 9.75
CA ASN A 144 -15.89 -9.52 8.52
C ASN A 144 -14.45 -10.05 8.29
N GLY A 145 -13.57 -9.92 9.31
CA GLY A 145 -12.26 -10.56 9.36
C GLY A 145 -11.12 -9.82 8.67
N TYR A 146 -11.27 -8.53 8.38
CA TYR A 146 -10.13 -7.69 8.06
C TYR A 146 -9.35 -7.35 9.32
N GLU A 147 -8.05 -7.20 9.17
CA GLU A 147 -7.10 -6.88 10.23
C GLU A 147 -6.33 -5.62 9.85
N LEU A 148 -6.23 -4.66 10.77
CA LEU A 148 -5.31 -3.55 10.64
C LEU A 148 -4.00 -3.95 11.30
N LEU A 149 -2.92 -3.95 10.53
CA LEU A 149 -1.58 -4.15 11.05
C LEU A 149 -0.87 -2.80 11.17
N ALA A 150 -0.07 -2.66 12.22
CA ALA A 150 0.78 -1.48 12.39
C ALA A 150 2.18 -1.87 12.89
N LEU A 151 3.17 -1.10 12.44
CA LEU A 151 4.50 -1.00 13.01
C LEU A 151 4.61 0.39 13.63
N SER A 152 4.47 0.48 14.95
CA SER A 152 4.57 1.73 15.69
C SER A 152 6.02 2.05 16.05
N PHE A 153 6.40 3.33 16.00
CA PHE A 153 7.72 3.80 16.41
C PHE A 153 7.69 4.56 17.75
N ASP A 154 6.52 5.02 18.18
CA ASP A 154 6.33 5.85 19.38
C ASP A 154 5.30 5.28 20.37
N GLY A 155 4.75 4.10 20.08
CA GLY A 155 3.77 3.42 20.92
C GLY A 155 2.31 3.83 20.64
N THR A 156 2.05 4.82 19.78
CA THR A 156 0.69 5.10 19.31
C THR A 156 0.21 4.00 18.38
N VAL A 157 -1.09 3.77 18.28
CA VAL A 157 -1.67 2.76 17.38
C VAL A 157 -2.86 3.32 16.62
N PRO A 158 -2.92 3.09 15.29
CA PRO A 158 -4.08 3.44 14.49
C PRO A 158 -5.22 2.43 14.72
N GLN A 159 -6.44 2.81 14.34
CA GLN A 159 -7.62 1.95 14.43
C GLN A 159 -8.50 2.13 13.19
N PHE A 160 -9.33 1.14 12.91
CA PHE A 160 -10.37 1.31 11.90
C PHE A 160 -11.36 2.41 12.31
N ALA A 161 -11.80 3.20 11.35
CA ALA A 161 -12.89 4.13 11.56
C ALA A 161 -14.18 3.38 11.98
N PRO A 162 -15.03 3.95 12.83
CA PRO A 162 -16.23 3.26 13.34
C PRO A 162 -17.13 2.72 12.23
N ASN A 163 -17.26 3.43 11.12
CA ASN A 163 -18.05 3.00 9.95
C ASN A 163 -17.42 1.83 9.18
N ALA A 164 -16.13 1.57 9.32
CA ALA A 164 -15.47 0.43 8.70
C ALA A 164 -15.70 -0.88 9.47
N LYS A 165 -15.99 -0.81 10.77
CA LYS A 165 -16.22 -2.00 11.61
C LYS A 165 -17.58 -2.64 11.37
N ASN A 166 -18.58 -1.85 11.00
CA ASN A 166 -19.97 -2.26 10.82
C ASN A 166 -20.40 -2.05 9.36
N LEU A 167 -19.83 -2.83 8.44
CA LEU A 167 -20.19 -2.79 7.03
C LEU A 167 -21.55 -3.47 6.76
N LYS A 168 -22.61 -3.02 7.41
CA LYS A 168 -23.97 -3.09 6.89
C LYS A 168 -24.28 -1.73 6.26
N ILE A 169 -23.81 -1.52 5.05
CA ILE A 169 -24.34 -0.44 4.23
C ILE A 169 -25.67 -0.94 3.70
N GLU A 170 -26.75 -0.60 4.38
CA GLU A 170 -28.12 -0.79 3.90
C GLU A 170 -28.52 0.34 2.94
N SER A 171 -27.82 0.49 1.83
CA SER A 171 -28.27 1.36 0.75
C SER A 171 -27.88 0.75 -0.58
N GLU A 172 -28.85 0.61 -1.47
CA GLU A 172 -28.68 0.07 -2.82
C GLU A 172 -27.75 0.93 -3.71
N GLU A 173 -27.37 2.13 -3.28
CA GLU A 173 -26.60 3.08 -4.06
C GLU A 173 -25.08 3.08 -3.80
N LEU A 174 -24.57 2.37 -2.79
CA LEU A 174 -23.17 2.45 -2.35
C LEU A 174 -22.34 1.17 -2.52
N THR A 175 -22.75 0.25 -3.36
CA THR A 175 -22.04 -1.02 -3.61
C THR A 175 -20.78 -0.86 -4.49
N ILE A 176 -20.36 0.33 -4.87
CA ILE A 176 -19.53 0.54 -6.07
C ILE A 176 -18.03 0.68 -5.79
N TYR A 177 -17.53 1.02 -4.60
CA TYR A 177 -16.18 1.57 -4.54
C TYR A 177 -15.13 0.83 -3.69
N TYR A 178 -15.46 -0.26 -3.05
CA TYR A 178 -14.47 -1.02 -2.25
C TYR A 178 -13.77 -2.17 -2.99
N ASP A 179 -14.22 -2.53 -4.19
CA ASP A 179 -13.61 -3.59 -5.00
C ASP A 179 -12.60 -3.08 -6.06
N MET A 180 -12.26 -1.80 -6.03
CA MET A 180 -11.36 -1.18 -7.02
C MET A 180 -9.98 -0.83 -6.45
N GLN A 181 -9.44 -1.63 -5.54
CA GLN A 181 -8.00 -1.57 -5.19
C GLN A 181 -7.17 -2.57 -5.96
#